data_b68d83fb008a6e7abc85b4cf632de677
#
_entry.id   b68d83fb008a6e7abc85b4cf632de677
#
_cell.length_a   1.000
_cell.length_b   1.000
_cell.length_c   1.000
_cell.angle_alpha   90.00
_cell.angle_beta   90.00
_cell.angle_gamma   90.00
#
_symmetry.space_group_name_H-M   'P 1'
#
loop_
_entity.id
_entity.type
_entity.pdbx_description
1 polymer ?
#
loop_
_entity_poly.entity_id
_entity_poly.type
_entity_poly.pdbx_seq_one_letter_code
_entity_poly.pdbx_strand_id
1 'polypeptide(L)' 'MENDKSQRVLWIYHWLQNGNAITIDEMSIQFCTTTRTIQRDISDIRRFLANQSAMEGWIGDVKYDRKSGRYILE' A
#
# COMPACT_ATOMS: atom_id res chain seq x y z
N MET A 1 1.78 14.57 15.14
CA MET A 1 1.19 13.26 15.30
C MET A 1 2.17 12.18 14.87
N GLU A 2 2.23 11.11 15.62
CA GLU A 2 3.18 10.06 15.31
C GLU A 2 2.69 9.20 14.16
N ASN A 3 3.67 8.74 13.35
CA ASN A 3 3.40 7.84 12.24
C ASN A 3 3.46 6.41 12.73
N ASP A 4 2.45 5.98 13.48
CA ASP A 4 2.44 4.58 13.85
C ASP A 4 2.05 3.73 12.63
N LYS A 5 2.29 2.44 12.75
CA LYS A 5 2.09 1.52 11.63
C LYS A 5 0.64 1.52 11.14
N SER A 6 -0.29 1.51 12.06
CA SER A 6 -1.72 1.43 11.71
C SER A 6 -2.15 2.63 10.89
N GLN A 7 -1.79 3.81 11.32
CA GLN A 7 -2.15 5.03 10.60
C GLN A 7 -1.48 5.09 9.25
N ARG A 8 -0.21 4.69 9.18
CA ARG A 8 0.52 4.70 7.93
C ARG A 8 -0.09 3.74 6.91
N VAL A 9 -0.38 2.52 7.33
CA VAL A 9 -0.97 1.50 6.45
C VAL A 9 -2.34 1.95 5.96
N LEU A 10 -3.17 2.47 6.85
CA LEU A 10 -4.51 2.96 6.48
C LEU A 10 -4.42 4.12 5.51
N TRP A 11 -3.47 5.03 5.71
CA TRP A 11 -3.29 6.16 4.81
C TRP A 11 -2.89 5.68 3.40
N ILE A 12 -1.95 4.76 3.33
CA ILE A 12 -1.49 4.22 2.05
C ILE A 12 -2.63 3.51 1.33
N TYR A 13 -3.39 2.69 2.05
CA TYR A 13 -4.51 1.98 1.48
C TYR A 13 -5.58 2.94 0.96
N HIS A 14 -5.91 3.95 1.75
CA HIS A 14 -6.89 4.96 1.35
C HIS A 14 -6.43 5.69 0.08
N TRP A 15 -5.16 6.05 0.02
CA TRP A 15 -4.58 6.73 -1.13
C TRP A 15 -4.69 5.87 -2.39
N LEU A 16 -4.38 4.59 -2.26
CA LEU A 16 -4.49 3.64 -3.36
C LEU A 16 -5.95 3.44 -3.79
N GLN A 17 -6.88 3.42 -2.84
CA GLN A 17 -8.30 3.28 -3.16
C GLN A 17 -8.84 4.44 -3.97
N ASN A 18 -8.25 5.59 -3.84
CA ASN A 18 -8.66 6.77 -4.60
C ASN A 18 -8.04 6.82 -5.99
N GLY A 19 -7.41 5.74 -6.42
CA GLY A 19 -6.83 5.66 -7.76
C GLY A 19 -5.45 6.26 -7.89
N ASN A 20 -4.80 6.56 -6.78
CA ASN A 20 -3.47 7.13 -6.79
C ASN A 20 -2.40 6.05 -6.80
N ALA A 21 -1.31 6.32 -7.50
CA ALA A 21 -0.15 5.44 -7.49
C ALA A 21 0.85 5.94 -6.47
N ILE A 22 1.65 5.03 -5.93
CA ILE A 22 2.69 5.39 -4.96
C ILE A 22 4.01 4.73 -5.34
N THR A 23 5.11 5.36 -4.90
CA THR A 23 6.41 4.71 -4.94
C THR A 23 6.87 4.47 -3.50
N ILE A 24 7.70 3.45 -3.34
CA ILE A 24 8.26 3.13 -2.02
C ILE A 24 9.10 4.30 -1.50
N ASP A 25 9.90 4.90 -2.38
CA ASP A 25 10.77 6.01 -2.00
C ASP A 25 9.96 7.21 -1.51
N GLU A 26 8.92 7.57 -2.23
CA GLU A 26 8.06 8.70 -1.84
C GLU A 26 7.43 8.46 -0.48
N MET A 27 6.94 7.25 -0.26
CA MET A 27 6.29 6.93 1.01
C MET A 27 7.29 6.90 2.17
N SER A 28 8.50 6.41 1.93
CA SER A 28 9.51 6.40 2.98
C SER A 28 9.90 7.81 3.41
N ILE A 29 9.95 8.73 2.46
CA ILE A 29 10.24 10.13 2.75
C ILE A 29 9.07 10.77 3.48
N GLN A 30 7.86 10.58 2.97
CA GLN A 30 6.67 11.19 3.55
C GLN A 30 6.44 10.77 5.01
N PHE A 31 6.69 9.50 5.32
CA PHE A 31 6.46 8.96 6.66
C PHE A 31 7.73 8.87 7.50
N CYS A 32 8.84 9.40 7.00
CA CYS A 32 10.11 9.41 7.72
C CYS A 32 10.50 8.02 8.20
N THR A 33 10.40 7.04 7.32
CA THR A 33 10.73 5.66 7.64
C THR A 33 11.58 5.05 6.53
N THR A 34 11.93 3.78 6.65
CA THR A 34 12.78 3.11 5.67
C THR A 34 11.95 2.53 4.53
N THR A 35 12.60 2.33 3.39
CA THR A 35 11.94 1.68 2.25
C THR A 35 11.49 0.28 2.60
N ARG A 36 12.27 -0.42 3.44
CA ARG A 36 11.93 -1.77 3.89
C ARG A 36 10.60 -1.77 4.67
N THR A 37 10.41 -0.78 5.52
CA THR A 37 9.17 -0.65 6.28
C THR A 37 7.98 -0.43 5.33
N ILE A 38 8.15 0.40 4.32
CA ILE A 38 7.09 0.64 3.34
C ILE A 38 6.79 -0.64 2.55
N GLN A 39 7.82 -1.40 2.18
CA GLN A 39 7.61 -2.68 1.49
C GLN A 39 6.77 -3.64 2.34
N ARG A 40 7.03 -3.68 3.65
CA ARG A 40 6.23 -4.51 4.56
C ARG A 40 4.80 -4.02 4.65
N ASP A 41 4.61 -2.71 4.70
CA ASP A 41 3.26 -2.13 4.75
C ASP A 41 2.46 -2.51 3.51
N ILE A 42 3.08 -2.43 2.35
CA ILE A 42 2.44 -2.82 1.09
C ILE A 42 2.10 -4.32 1.10
N SER A 43 3.02 -5.14 1.61
CA SER A 43 2.77 -6.59 1.73
C SER A 43 1.59 -6.87 2.66
N ASP A 44 1.48 -6.14 3.76
CA ASP A 44 0.37 -6.29 4.68
C ASP A 44 -0.96 -5.92 4.02
N ILE A 45 -0.96 -4.85 3.23
CA ILE A 45 -2.15 -4.45 2.48
C ILE A 45 -2.54 -5.54 1.48
N ARG A 46 -1.59 -6.08 0.75
CA ARG A 46 -1.86 -7.16 -0.20
C ARG A 46 -2.43 -8.38 0.46
N ARG A 47 -1.91 -8.74 1.63
CA ARG A 47 -2.43 -9.87 2.39
C ARG A 47 -3.87 -9.63 2.84
N PHE A 48 -4.14 -8.43 3.32
CA PHE A 48 -5.50 -8.06 3.72
C PHE A 48 -6.47 -8.18 2.53
N LEU A 49 -6.08 -7.66 1.38
CA LEU A 49 -6.91 -7.71 0.17
C LEU A 49 -7.14 -9.15 -0.29
N ALA A 50 -6.12 -9.99 -0.22
CA ALA A 50 -6.26 -11.39 -0.58
C ALA A 50 -7.25 -12.10 0.34
N ASN A 51 -7.21 -11.81 1.63
CA ASN A 51 -8.15 -12.39 2.60
C ASN A 51 -9.58 -11.93 2.34
N GLN A 52 -9.77 -10.65 2.05
CA GLN A 52 -11.09 -10.10 1.73
C GLN A 52 -11.65 -10.73 0.46
N SER A 53 -10.81 -10.89 -0.53
CA SER A 53 -11.20 -11.52 -1.79
C SER A 53 -11.71 -12.94 -1.56
N ALA A 54 -11.01 -13.70 -0.74
CA ALA A 54 -11.38 -15.08 -0.43
C ALA A 54 -12.70 -15.15 0.34
N MET A 55 -12.96 -14.20 1.23
CA MET A 55 -14.13 -14.22 2.10
C MET A 55 -15.38 -13.64 1.44
N GLU A 56 -15.23 -12.61 0.63
CA GLU A 56 -16.37 -11.84 0.12
C GLU A 56 -16.48 -11.86 -1.40
N GLY A 57 -15.57 -12.55 -2.07
CA GLY A 57 -15.58 -12.58 -3.53
C GLY A 57 -15.16 -11.27 -4.17
N TRP A 58 -14.68 -10.33 -3.38
CA TRP A 58 -14.21 -9.07 -3.89
C TRP A 58 -12.81 -9.24 -4.49
N ILE A 59 -12.58 -8.60 -5.63
CA ILE A 59 -11.33 -8.74 -6.35
C ILE A 59 -10.57 -7.41 -6.33
N GLY A 60 -9.41 -7.42 -5.73
CA GLY A 60 -8.54 -6.26 -5.73
C GLY A 60 -7.16 -6.68 -5.26
N ASP A 61 -6.15 -6.07 -5.81
CA ASP A 61 -4.77 -6.34 -5.43
C ASP A 61 -3.91 -5.12 -5.71
N VAL A 62 -2.82 -5.02 -4.98
CA VAL A 62 -1.81 -3.99 -5.24
C VAL A 62 -0.82 -4.56 -6.23
N LYS A 63 -0.68 -3.89 -7.35
CA LYS A 63 0.21 -4.33 -8.42
C LYS A 63 1.33 -3.34 -8.63
N TYR A 64 2.48 -3.85 -9.00
CA TYR A 64 3.64 -3.02 -9.30
C TYR A 64 3.72 -2.80 -10.81
N ASP A 65 3.70 -1.53 -11.21
CA ASP A 65 3.87 -1.16 -12.61
C ASP A 65 5.34 -0.91 -12.87
N ARG A 66 5.95 -1.80 -13.63
CA ARG A 66 7.38 -1.71 -13.93
C ARG A 66 7.75 -0.48 -14.77
N LYS A 67 6.84 0.00 -15.58
CA LYS A 67 7.12 1.14 -16.44
C LYS A 67 7.27 2.42 -15.65
N SER A 68 6.39 2.63 -14.68
CA SER A 68 6.42 3.84 -13.86
C SER A 68 7.17 3.65 -12.55
N GLY A 69 7.43 2.40 -12.15
CA GLY A 69 8.01 2.12 -10.84
C GLY A 69 7.05 2.38 -9.70
N ARG A 70 5.76 2.33 -9.96
CA ARG A 70 4.75 2.68 -8.96
C ARG A 70 3.86 1.50 -8.64
N TYR A 71 3.29 1.54 -7.44
CA TYR A 71 2.28 0.58 -7.01
C TYR A 71 0.90 1.18 -7.21
N ILE A 72 -0.02 0.36 -7.70
CA ILE A 72 -1.40 0.77 -7.94
C ILE A 72 -2.34 -0.31 -7.42
N LEU A 73 -3.55 0.09 -7.09
CA LEU A 73 -4.61 -0.84 -6.70
C LEU A 73 -5.52 -1.08 -7.89
N GLU A 74 -5.70 -2.35 -8.22
CA GLU A 74 -6.60 -2.74 -9.30
C GLU A 74 -7.73 -3.62 -8.83
#